data_0a60c1b408bf03d2018dfe2473cfdd6e
#
_entry.id   0a60c1b408bf03d2018dfe2473cfdd6e
#
_cell.length_a   1.000
_cell.length_b   1.000
_cell.length_c   1.000
_cell.angle_alpha   90.00
_cell.angle_beta   90.00
_cell.angle_gamma   90.00
#
_symmetry.space_group_name_H-M   'P 1'
#
loop_
_entity.id
_entity.type
_entity.pdbx_description
1 polymer ?
#
loop_
_entity_poly.entity_id
_entity_poly.type
_entity_poly.pdbx_seq_one_letter_code
_entity_poly.pdbx_strand_id
1 'polypeptide(L)'
;LAAGGIDVSFTAIGAFAFYTTTIFLLGVAPDAPFALPLLIACGIGVLLGLLNGFVVDRFKAPSLIVTIATQYLIRGFLLAFVGTKHIMDIPASMKGFGTWNLVQFRNANNALVSLPMTVAVLAVVAIITWWIL
;
A
#
# COMPACT_ATOMS: atom_id res chain seq x y z
N LEU A 1 3.32 1.35 17.07
CA LEU A 1 2.54 0.76 18.17
C LEU A 1 3.44 0.43 19.37
N ALA A 2 4.60 -0.19 19.16
CA ALA A 2 5.54 -0.50 20.24
C ALA A 2 6.06 0.74 20.99
N ALA A 3 6.09 1.91 20.33
CA ALA A 3 6.49 3.19 20.92
C ALA A 3 5.30 4.05 21.41
N GLY A 4 4.07 3.50 21.46
CA GLY A 4 2.86 4.20 21.93
C GLY A 4 2.34 5.28 20.98
N GLY A 5 2.89 5.40 19.77
CA GLY A 5 2.45 6.37 18.77
C GLY A 5 1.40 5.80 17.83
N ILE A 6 0.37 6.61 17.54
CA ILE A 6 -0.63 6.27 16.52
C ILE A 6 -0.18 6.85 15.18
N ASP A 7 -0.06 5.99 14.15
CA ASP A 7 0.23 6.41 12.78
C ASP A 7 -1.03 6.30 11.93
N VAL A 8 -1.53 7.45 11.46
CA VAL A 8 -2.68 7.52 10.54
C VAL A 8 -2.25 7.79 9.10
N SER A 9 -0.96 7.98 8.83
CA SER A 9 -0.44 8.28 7.48
C SER A 9 -0.32 7.05 6.59
N PHE A 10 -0.40 5.83 7.14
CA PHE A 10 -0.15 4.58 6.42
C PHE A 10 -1.01 4.42 5.16
N THR A 11 -2.27 4.87 5.18
CA THR A 11 -3.17 4.81 4.02
C THR A 11 -2.71 5.72 2.89
N ALA A 12 -2.27 6.94 3.22
CA ALA A 12 -1.76 7.89 2.24
C ALA A 12 -0.40 7.46 1.68
N ILE A 13 0.47 6.92 2.54
CA ILE A 13 1.77 6.35 2.15
C ILE A 13 1.55 5.16 1.21
N GLY A 14 0.62 4.26 1.53
CA GLY A 14 0.26 3.12 0.69
C GLY A 14 -0.27 3.55 -0.68
N ALA A 15 -1.18 4.52 -0.72
CA ALA A 15 -1.69 5.08 -1.96
C ALA A 15 -0.57 5.73 -2.79
N PHE A 16 0.28 6.53 -2.16
CA PHE A 16 1.42 7.18 -2.82
C PHE A 16 2.40 6.17 -3.41
N ALA A 17 2.77 5.15 -2.62
CA ALA A 17 3.65 4.08 -3.06
C ALA A 17 3.05 3.33 -4.25
N PHE A 18 1.76 2.99 -4.19
CA PHE A 18 1.06 2.31 -5.28
C PHE A 18 1.04 3.14 -6.56
N TYR A 19 0.62 4.41 -6.49
CA TYR A 19 0.55 5.28 -7.67
C TYR A 19 1.92 5.55 -8.27
N THR A 20 2.90 5.88 -7.45
CA THR A 20 4.28 6.16 -7.91
C THR A 20 4.88 4.93 -8.58
N THR A 21 4.75 3.76 -7.98
CA THR A 21 5.24 2.50 -8.54
C THR A 21 4.56 2.17 -9.85
N THR A 22 3.22 2.33 -9.93
CA THR A 22 2.46 2.04 -11.15
C THR A 22 2.88 2.94 -12.30
N ILE A 23 2.95 4.26 -12.07
CA ILE A 23 3.35 5.23 -13.11
C ILE A 23 4.79 4.96 -13.57
N PHE A 24 5.70 4.71 -12.62
CA PHE A 24 7.10 4.42 -12.93
C PHE A 24 7.26 3.15 -13.78
N LEU A 25 6.58 2.07 -13.41
CA LEU A 25 6.66 0.80 -14.14
C LEU A 25 6.00 0.85 -15.51
N LEU A 26 4.88 1.55 -15.66
CA LEU A 26 4.26 1.72 -16.96
C LEU A 26 5.18 2.46 -17.95
N GLY A 27 6.03 3.38 -17.43
CA GLY A 27 6.97 4.14 -18.25
C GLY A 27 8.28 3.41 -18.57
N VAL A 28 8.74 2.55 -17.68
CA VAL A 28 10.12 1.97 -17.76
C VAL A 28 10.11 0.46 -18.03
N ALA A 29 9.21 -0.29 -17.40
CA ALA A 29 9.19 -1.75 -17.45
C ALA A 29 7.79 -2.32 -17.23
N PRO A 30 6.88 -2.23 -18.22
CA PRO A 30 5.49 -2.67 -18.06
C PRO A 30 5.35 -4.18 -17.81
N ASP A 31 6.33 -4.98 -18.25
CA ASP A 31 6.36 -6.45 -18.10
C ASP A 31 7.23 -6.93 -16.93
N ALA A 32 7.59 -6.02 -16.01
CA ALA A 32 8.42 -6.36 -14.86
C ALA A 32 7.78 -7.45 -13.99
N PRO A 33 8.57 -8.38 -13.43
CA PRO A 33 8.06 -9.39 -12.52
C PRO A 33 7.44 -8.73 -11.27
N PHE A 34 6.44 -9.37 -10.66
CA PHE A 34 5.71 -8.84 -9.50
C PHE A 34 6.61 -8.44 -8.31
N ALA A 35 7.77 -9.05 -8.18
CA ALA A 35 8.73 -8.70 -7.13
C ALA A 35 9.23 -7.25 -7.23
N LEU A 36 9.39 -6.71 -8.44
CA LEU A 36 9.92 -5.35 -8.64
C LEU A 36 8.96 -4.27 -8.13
N PRO A 37 7.67 -4.25 -8.53
CA PRO A 37 6.71 -3.29 -7.96
C PRO A 37 6.61 -3.40 -6.43
N LEU A 38 6.66 -4.60 -5.88
CA LEU A 38 6.61 -4.82 -4.44
C LEU A 38 7.82 -4.19 -3.74
N LEU A 39 9.03 -4.41 -4.25
CA LEU A 39 10.25 -3.83 -3.68
C LEU A 39 10.25 -2.30 -3.74
N ILE A 40 9.82 -1.72 -4.85
CA ILE A 40 9.74 -0.25 -5.01
C ILE A 40 8.72 0.32 -4.02
N ALA A 41 7.52 -0.27 -3.94
CA ALA A 41 6.47 0.19 -3.03
C ALA A 41 6.91 0.07 -1.56
N CYS A 42 7.56 -1.04 -1.17
CA CYS A 42 8.12 -1.21 0.16
C CYS A 42 9.22 -0.18 0.45
N GLY A 43 10.11 0.09 -0.51
CA GLY A 43 11.16 1.10 -0.38
C GLY A 43 10.59 2.50 -0.12
N ILE A 44 9.56 2.90 -0.87
CA ILE A 44 8.86 4.18 -0.67
C ILE A 44 8.20 4.21 0.72
N GLY A 45 7.54 3.14 1.13
CA GLY A 45 6.91 3.03 2.45
C GLY A 45 7.91 3.17 3.59
N VAL A 46 9.06 2.49 3.49
CA VAL A 46 10.15 2.58 4.48
C VAL A 46 10.71 3.99 4.56
N LEU A 47 10.98 4.64 3.42
CA LEU A 47 11.51 6.01 3.39
C LEU A 47 10.56 7.00 4.08
N LEU A 48 9.28 6.96 3.74
CA LEU A 48 8.29 7.85 4.32
C LEU A 48 8.04 7.55 5.80
N GLY A 49 8.06 6.28 6.19
CA GLY A 49 7.97 5.86 7.59
C GLY A 49 9.16 6.34 8.41
N LEU A 50 10.38 6.23 7.87
CA LEU A 50 11.59 6.75 8.52
C LEU A 50 11.57 8.27 8.65
N LEU A 51 11.07 8.99 7.64
CA LEU A 51 10.90 10.45 7.72
C LEU A 51 9.93 10.84 8.84
N ASN A 52 8.79 10.16 8.95
CA ASN A 52 7.85 10.39 10.04
C ASN A 52 8.49 10.11 11.40
N GLY A 53 9.17 8.97 11.54
CA GLY A 53 9.87 8.61 12.77
C GLY A 53 10.95 9.62 13.15
N PHE A 54 11.74 10.07 12.17
CA PHE A 54 12.76 11.10 12.38
C PHE A 54 12.17 12.43 12.85
N VAL A 55 11.08 12.89 12.22
CA VAL A 55 10.41 14.14 12.62
C VAL A 55 9.86 14.03 14.03
N VAL A 56 9.18 12.93 14.37
CA VAL A 56 8.66 12.69 15.72
C VAL A 56 9.77 12.71 16.76
N ASP A 57 10.86 12.01 16.49
CA ASP A 57 11.97 11.93 17.45
C ASP A 57 12.74 13.25 17.59
N ARG A 58 13.03 13.91 16.46
CA ARG A 58 13.84 15.13 16.45
C ARG A 58 13.14 16.33 17.07
N PHE A 59 11.84 16.48 16.81
CA PHE A 59 11.04 17.60 17.29
C PHE A 59 10.23 17.29 18.55
N LYS A 60 10.28 16.04 19.02
CA LYS A 60 9.48 15.55 20.16
C LYS A 60 7.99 15.87 20.01
N ALA A 61 7.52 15.91 18.75
CA ALA A 61 6.14 16.21 18.42
C ALA A 61 5.26 14.95 18.62
N PRO A 62 3.98 15.12 19.01
CA PRO A 62 3.05 14.00 19.07
C PRO A 62 2.96 13.31 17.71
N SER A 63 3.13 11.98 17.69
CA SER A 63 3.13 11.18 16.45
C SER A 63 1.84 11.37 15.62
N LEU A 64 0.71 11.51 16.29
CA LEU A 64 -0.58 11.75 15.65
C LEU A 64 -0.59 13.03 14.80
N ILE A 65 -0.01 14.12 15.32
CA ILE A 65 0.04 15.41 14.61
C ILE A 65 0.93 15.29 13.36
N VAL A 66 2.12 14.69 13.53
CA VAL A 66 3.08 14.50 12.42
C VAL A 66 2.48 13.62 11.34
N THR A 67 1.85 12.50 11.69
CA THR A 67 1.29 11.56 10.72
C THR A 67 0.06 12.11 10.01
N ILE A 68 -0.77 12.91 10.68
CA ILE A 68 -1.88 13.64 10.03
C ILE A 68 -1.32 14.67 9.03
N ALA A 69 -0.31 15.45 9.43
CA ALA A 69 0.32 16.41 8.52
C ALA A 69 0.90 15.73 7.27
N THR A 70 1.62 14.63 7.46
CA THR A 70 2.16 13.81 6.36
C THR A 70 1.05 13.26 5.45
N GLN A 71 -0.05 12.80 6.03
CA GLN A 71 -1.20 12.31 5.27
C GLN A 71 -1.77 13.39 4.35
N TYR A 72 -1.99 14.59 4.86
CA TYR A 72 -2.52 15.71 4.04
C TYR A 72 -1.50 16.18 3.01
N LEU A 73 -0.22 16.22 3.35
CA LEU A 73 0.85 16.58 2.42
C LEU A 73 0.90 15.59 1.24
N ILE A 74 0.88 14.30 1.51
CA ILE A 74 0.89 13.25 0.48
C ILE A 74 -0.37 13.33 -0.39
N ARG A 75 -1.55 13.50 0.21
CA ARG A 75 -2.80 13.65 -0.54
C ARG A 75 -2.80 14.89 -1.43
N GLY A 76 -2.31 16.02 -0.91
CA GLY A 76 -2.16 17.25 -1.70
C GLY A 76 -1.18 17.06 -2.86
N PHE A 77 -0.06 16.39 -2.62
CA PHE A 77 0.91 16.05 -3.65
C PHE A 77 0.30 15.15 -4.74
N LEU A 78 -0.37 14.09 -4.35
CA LEU A 78 -1.05 13.19 -5.29
C LEU A 78 -2.09 13.96 -6.14
N LEU A 79 -2.87 14.82 -5.51
CA LEU A 79 -3.87 15.62 -6.23
C LEU A 79 -3.23 16.60 -7.22
N ALA A 80 -2.11 17.23 -6.85
CA ALA A 80 -1.41 18.19 -7.68
C ALA A 80 -0.70 17.55 -8.89
N PHE A 81 -0.06 16.39 -8.69
CA PHE A 81 0.80 15.79 -9.72
C PHE A 81 0.13 14.63 -10.47
N VAL A 82 -0.68 13.83 -9.81
CA VAL A 82 -1.41 12.72 -10.43
C VAL A 82 -2.79 13.19 -10.91
N GLY A 83 -3.36 14.19 -10.22
CA GLY A 83 -4.68 14.72 -10.50
C GLY A 83 -5.79 13.69 -10.26
N THR A 84 -6.92 13.89 -10.91
CA THR A 84 -8.07 12.97 -10.88
C THR A 84 -8.05 11.98 -12.04
N LYS A 85 -6.92 11.81 -12.72
CA LYS A 85 -6.81 10.86 -13.83
C LYS A 85 -6.95 9.44 -13.33
N HIS A 86 -7.98 8.75 -13.79
CA HIS A 86 -8.10 7.29 -13.61
C HIS A 86 -6.98 6.62 -14.40
N ILE A 87 -6.06 5.98 -13.69
CA ILE A 87 -5.06 5.11 -14.32
C ILE A 87 -5.78 3.78 -14.59
N MET A 88 -6.25 3.62 -15.83
CA MET A 88 -6.95 2.39 -16.23
C MET A 88 -5.99 1.23 -16.51
N ASP A 89 -4.74 1.54 -16.84
CA ASP A 89 -3.72 0.53 -17.10
C ASP A 89 -2.84 0.32 -15.89
N ILE A 90 -2.87 -0.90 -15.39
CA ILE A 90 -2.00 -1.40 -14.33
C ILE A 90 -1.06 -2.42 -14.96
N PRO A 91 0.24 -2.44 -14.60
CA PRO A 91 1.17 -3.46 -15.09
C PRO A 91 0.59 -4.87 -15.00
N ALA A 92 0.84 -5.70 -16.03
CA ALA A 92 0.23 -7.04 -16.14
C ALA A 92 0.51 -7.92 -14.91
N SER A 93 1.71 -7.78 -14.33
CA SER A 93 2.12 -8.47 -13.10
C SER A 93 1.26 -8.11 -11.88
N MET A 94 0.85 -6.85 -11.76
CA MET A 94 -0.02 -6.39 -10.66
C MET A 94 -1.47 -6.82 -10.87
N LYS A 95 -1.96 -6.83 -12.14
CA LYS A 95 -3.29 -7.36 -12.47
C LYS A 95 -3.39 -8.85 -12.13
N GLY A 96 -2.37 -9.63 -12.47
CA GLY A 96 -2.33 -11.06 -12.21
C GLY A 96 -2.49 -11.39 -10.73
N PHE A 97 -1.81 -10.66 -9.86
CA PHE A 97 -1.90 -10.87 -8.40
C PHE A 97 -3.29 -10.55 -7.84
N GLY A 98 -3.92 -9.48 -8.31
CA GLY A 98 -5.26 -9.07 -7.87
C GLY A 98 -6.37 -10.01 -8.31
N THR A 99 -6.16 -10.74 -9.43
CA THR A 99 -7.14 -11.68 -10.00
C THR A 99 -6.87 -13.12 -9.60
N TRP A 100 -5.76 -13.41 -8.94
CA TRP A 100 -5.41 -14.76 -8.52
C TRP A 100 -6.31 -15.22 -7.36
N ASN A 101 -7.14 -16.20 -7.63
CA ASN A 101 -8.08 -16.77 -6.66
C ASN A 101 -7.50 -18.05 -6.07
N LEU A 102 -7.40 -18.12 -4.74
CA LEU A 102 -6.96 -19.31 -4.01
C LEU A 102 -7.95 -20.46 -4.11
N VAL A 103 -9.21 -20.14 -3.99
CA VAL A 103 -10.29 -21.13 -4.02
C VAL A 103 -11.49 -20.54 -4.75
N GLN A 104 -12.04 -21.29 -5.68
CA GLN A 104 -13.29 -20.97 -6.35
C GLN A 104 -14.30 -22.07 -6.03
N PHE A 105 -15.41 -21.73 -5.44
CA PHE A 105 -16.52 -22.66 -5.24
C PHE A 105 -17.81 -22.06 -5.74
N ARG A 106 -18.68 -22.92 -6.23
CA ARG A 106 -20.03 -22.56 -6.64
C ARG A 106 -20.95 -22.67 -5.42
N ASN A 107 -21.65 -21.59 -5.17
CA ASN A 107 -22.71 -21.62 -4.16
C ASN A 107 -23.95 -22.33 -4.69
N ALA A 108 -24.86 -22.72 -3.80
CA ALA A 108 -26.13 -23.38 -4.12
C ALA A 108 -26.96 -22.65 -5.21
N ASN A 109 -26.77 -21.35 -5.35
CA ASN A 109 -27.40 -20.51 -6.39
C ASN A 109 -26.57 -20.39 -7.69
N ASN A 110 -25.62 -21.28 -7.94
CA ASN A 110 -24.75 -21.26 -9.11
C ASN A 110 -23.85 -20.01 -9.25
N ALA A 111 -23.78 -19.16 -8.24
CA ALA A 111 -22.89 -18.00 -8.21
C ALA A 111 -21.45 -18.44 -7.89
N LEU A 112 -20.49 -17.94 -8.67
CA LEU A 112 -19.07 -18.15 -8.40
C LEU A 112 -18.64 -17.28 -7.23
N VAL A 113 -18.28 -17.92 -6.12
CA VAL A 113 -17.65 -17.26 -4.97
C VAL A 113 -16.16 -17.57 -5.05
N SER A 114 -15.34 -16.52 -5.14
CA SER A 114 -13.89 -16.65 -5.18
C SER A 114 -13.27 -15.96 -3.97
N LEU A 115 -12.32 -16.63 -3.33
CA LEU A 115 -11.47 -16.03 -2.31
C LEU A 115 -10.19 -15.52 -2.98
N PRO A 116 -10.02 -14.19 -3.12
CA PRO A 116 -8.81 -13.64 -3.70
C PRO A 116 -7.61 -13.87 -2.78
N MET A 117 -6.43 -14.04 -3.36
CA MET A 117 -5.18 -14.25 -2.62
C MET A 117 -4.86 -13.12 -1.64
N THR A 118 -5.35 -11.92 -1.92
CA THR A 118 -5.21 -10.74 -1.03
C THR A 118 -5.79 -10.98 0.37
N VAL A 119 -6.87 -11.76 0.49
CA VAL A 119 -7.46 -12.09 1.80
C VAL A 119 -6.52 -13.00 2.61
N ALA A 120 -5.87 -13.96 1.97
CA ALA A 120 -4.89 -14.82 2.66
C ALA A 120 -3.66 -14.02 3.12
N VAL A 121 -3.14 -13.14 2.27
CA VAL A 121 -2.02 -12.26 2.63
C VAL A 121 -2.41 -11.37 3.82
N LEU A 122 -3.61 -10.81 3.81
CA LEU A 122 -4.09 -9.97 4.91
C LEU A 122 -4.25 -10.77 6.20
N ALA A 123 -4.75 -12.01 6.13
CA ALA A 123 -4.85 -12.90 7.28
C ALA A 123 -3.47 -13.26 7.85
N VAL A 124 -2.49 -13.57 7.00
CA VAL A 124 -1.12 -13.86 7.43
C VAL A 124 -0.49 -12.64 8.12
N VAL A 125 -0.62 -11.46 7.53
CA VAL A 125 -0.11 -10.21 8.13
C VAL A 125 -0.79 -9.95 9.48
N ALA A 126 -2.10 -10.16 9.59
CA ALA A 126 -2.84 -10.00 10.85
C ALA A 126 -2.33 -10.97 11.93
N ILE A 127 -2.11 -12.24 11.58
CA ILE A 127 -1.59 -13.25 12.49
C ILE A 127 -0.17 -12.90 12.96
N ILE A 128 0.71 -12.51 12.03
CA ILE A 128 2.08 -12.10 12.37
C ILE A 128 2.05 -10.88 13.29
N THR A 129 1.23 -9.90 12.99
CA THR A 129 1.09 -8.71 13.82
C THR A 129 0.57 -9.04 15.21
N TRP A 130 -0.41 -9.94 15.31
CA TRP A 130 -0.93 -10.40 16.59
C TRP A 130 0.11 -11.19 17.40
N TRP A 131 0.98 -11.93 16.72
CA TRP A 131 2.03 -12.70 17.38
C TRP A 131 3.21 -11.85 17.91
N ILE A 132 3.47 -10.70 17.25
CA ILE A 132 4.54 -9.75 17.62
C ILE A 132 4.09 -8.76 18.71
N LEU A 133 2.79 -8.48 18.80
CA LEU A 133 2.19 -7.58 19.80
C LEU A 133 1.87 -8.29 21.12
#